data_3d8b3852af19b720f1dd0b5cc304ebc7
#
_entry.id   3d8b3852af19b720f1dd0b5cc304ebc7
#
_cell.length_a   1.000
_cell.length_b   1.000
_cell.length_c   1.000
_cell.angle_alpha   90.00
_cell.angle_beta   90.00
_cell.angle_gamma   90.00
#
_symmetry.space_group_name_H-M   'P 1'
#
loop_
_entity.id
_entity.type
_entity.pdbx_description
1 polymer ?
#
loop_
_entity_poly.entity_id
_entity_poly.type
_entity_poly.pdbx_seq_one_letter_code
_entity_poly.pdbx_strand_id
1 'polypeptide(L)'
;EIIEKGILRAKHGLSVYKDGTIRFDATNAPLTHISPGEIGVSIEKMHQMGYLSDINGLPLTDPIQICELKIQDVVIPWRAGEYFVQIANFIDDLLTRVYKQPAFYNVKNTSEMVGQLIFGLAPHTCACILGRVVGFTDRNVIYAHPVWHSAKRRDCDGDEDAIMLGLDTLINFSRVYLPAQIGGIMDAPILLIPFVNTKEVQRQAHDFDVSSSYPIEFYHKTLERFDARPASALMDVIGHRLGTEAQFEGFQYTTPCTNINLGNANSSYKEFKSMIDKLDKQLELGEKIDAVDARRVALKVLNTHFMRDIAGNMRAFSTQGFRCKSCNKKFRRLPLKGKCPFCGGNLTLTVYRGGIEKYLVAAQQLVDKYGLPKYFTQRMDLIKEEIATMFDNKKPKQSTLFDFK
;
A
#
# COMPACT_ATOMS: atom_id res chain seq x y z
N GLU A 1 7.60 -13.30 -26.35
CA GLU A 1 8.94 -13.23 -25.73
C GLU A 1 9.89 -14.17 -26.47
N ILE A 2 11.15 -13.77 -26.66
CA ILE A 2 12.16 -14.65 -27.25
C ILE A 2 12.54 -15.75 -26.26
N ILE A 3 12.75 -16.98 -26.75
CA ILE A 3 13.02 -18.16 -25.93
C ILE A 3 14.28 -17.97 -25.09
N GLU A 4 15.32 -17.38 -25.66
CA GLU A 4 16.59 -17.10 -25.00
C GLU A 4 16.42 -16.24 -23.74
N LYS A 5 15.53 -15.28 -23.76
CA LYS A 5 15.22 -14.43 -22.61
C LYS A 5 14.60 -15.23 -21.46
N GLY A 6 13.67 -16.13 -21.78
CA GLY A 6 13.08 -17.04 -20.79
C GLY A 6 14.11 -17.99 -20.17
N ILE A 7 15.03 -18.53 -20.97
CA ILE A 7 16.13 -19.38 -20.49
C ILE A 7 17.06 -18.61 -19.55
N LEU A 8 17.42 -17.37 -19.90
CA LEU A 8 18.27 -16.55 -19.06
C LEU A 8 17.59 -16.21 -17.72
N ARG A 9 16.30 -15.89 -17.73
CA ARG A 9 15.54 -15.65 -16.48
C ARG A 9 15.56 -16.90 -15.59
N ALA A 10 15.28 -18.05 -16.15
CA ALA A 10 15.32 -19.33 -15.42
C ALA A 10 16.73 -19.60 -14.84
N LYS A 11 17.80 -19.33 -15.60
CA LYS A 11 19.19 -19.45 -15.14
C LYS A 11 19.48 -18.61 -13.90
N HIS A 12 18.92 -17.38 -13.84
CA HIS A 12 19.09 -16.47 -12.71
C HIS A 12 18.02 -16.62 -11.63
N GLY A 13 17.13 -17.63 -11.72
CA GLY A 13 16.08 -17.89 -10.73
C GLY A 13 15.01 -16.79 -10.64
N LEU A 14 14.76 -16.05 -11.74
CA LEU A 14 13.90 -14.89 -11.77
C LEU A 14 12.48 -15.22 -12.22
N SER A 15 11.50 -14.69 -11.51
CA SER A 15 10.08 -14.71 -11.86
C SER A 15 9.64 -13.36 -12.41
N VAL A 16 8.76 -13.37 -13.40
CA VAL A 16 8.27 -12.15 -14.04
C VAL A 16 6.84 -11.86 -13.67
N TYR A 17 6.52 -10.58 -13.61
CA TYR A 17 5.16 -10.10 -13.50
C TYR A 17 4.44 -10.21 -14.87
N LYS A 18 3.11 -10.00 -14.87
CA LYS A 18 2.27 -10.11 -16.08
C LYS A 18 2.74 -9.29 -17.28
N ASP A 19 3.41 -8.16 -17.02
CA ASP A 19 3.93 -7.24 -18.02
C ASP A 19 5.38 -7.54 -18.45
N GLY A 20 5.96 -8.59 -17.92
CA GLY A 20 7.34 -8.99 -18.24
C GLY A 20 8.41 -8.35 -17.38
N THR A 21 8.07 -7.42 -16.46
CA THR A 21 9.01 -6.84 -15.51
C THR A 21 9.24 -7.75 -14.30
N ILE A 22 10.35 -7.53 -13.61
CA ILE A 22 10.69 -8.25 -12.38
C ILE A 22 10.50 -7.28 -11.20
N ARG A 23 9.71 -7.67 -10.21
CA ARG A 23 9.30 -6.82 -9.09
C ARG A 23 9.70 -7.42 -7.76
N PHE A 24 10.02 -6.55 -6.80
CA PHE A 24 10.17 -6.90 -5.40
C PHE A 24 9.15 -6.08 -4.59
N ASP A 25 8.34 -6.75 -3.79
CA ASP A 25 7.29 -6.11 -3.00
C ASP A 25 7.72 -5.97 -1.54
N ALA A 26 7.55 -4.77 -0.97
CA ALA A 26 7.78 -4.51 0.44
C ALA A 26 6.84 -3.43 0.98
N THR A 27 6.69 -3.38 2.30
CA THR A 27 5.84 -2.40 2.99
C THR A 27 6.42 -0.99 2.82
N ASN A 28 5.57 0.00 2.60
CA ASN A 28 5.98 1.40 2.55
C ASN A 28 6.08 2.00 3.96
N ALA A 29 7.11 2.79 4.20
CA ALA A 29 7.18 3.65 5.36
C ALA A 29 7.84 4.99 5.02
N PRO A 30 7.32 6.11 5.53
CA PRO A 30 7.90 7.41 5.31
C PRO A 30 9.17 7.58 6.13
N LEU A 31 10.17 8.24 5.54
CA LEU A 31 11.41 8.59 6.18
C LEU A 31 11.92 9.92 5.63
N THR A 32 12.36 10.82 6.50
CA THR A 32 12.87 12.13 6.10
C THR A 32 14.35 12.31 6.43
N HIS A 33 14.89 11.46 7.28
CA HIS A 33 16.27 11.54 7.77
C HIS A 33 16.93 10.18 7.79
N ILE A 34 18.22 10.14 7.50
CA ILE A 34 19.06 8.94 7.49
C ILE A 34 20.41 9.22 8.11
N SER A 35 21.08 8.20 8.64
CA SER A 35 22.53 8.26 8.90
C SER A 35 23.25 7.21 8.06
N PRO A 36 24.48 7.50 7.58
CA PRO A 36 25.25 6.57 6.75
C PRO A 36 25.42 5.19 7.40
N GLY A 37 25.65 5.16 8.72
CA GLY A 37 25.86 3.92 9.46
C GLY A 37 24.62 3.02 9.53
N GLU A 38 23.43 3.59 9.68
CA GLU A 38 22.21 2.79 9.76
C GLU A 38 21.77 2.18 8.42
N ILE A 39 22.12 2.83 7.30
CA ILE A 39 21.80 2.35 5.95
C ILE A 39 22.96 1.56 5.32
N GLY A 40 24.06 1.37 6.05
CA GLY A 40 25.20 0.54 5.63
C GLY A 40 26.02 1.13 4.47
N VAL A 41 26.20 2.45 4.42
CA VAL A 41 26.88 3.15 3.31
C VAL A 41 28.06 3.97 3.82
N SER A 42 29.18 3.96 3.08
CA SER A 42 30.36 4.74 3.44
C SER A 42 30.17 6.25 3.20
N ILE A 43 30.89 7.06 3.93
CA ILE A 43 30.89 8.54 3.80
C ILE A 43 31.24 8.96 2.37
N GLU A 44 32.26 8.33 1.77
CA GLU A 44 32.70 8.62 0.40
C GLU A 44 31.55 8.38 -0.61
N LYS A 45 30.78 7.27 -0.42
CA LYS A 45 29.65 6.96 -1.28
C LYS A 45 28.50 7.96 -1.08
N MET A 46 28.26 8.39 0.16
CA MET A 46 27.30 9.46 0.47
C MET A 46 27.68 10.76 -0.22
N HIS A 47 28.97 11.15 -0.17
CA HIS A 47 29.46 12.34 -0.88
C HIS A 47 29.24 12.23 -2.39
N GLN A 48 29.52 11.06 -2.99
CA GLN A 48 29.26 10.82 -4.42
C GLN A 48 27.77 10.98 -4.78
N MET A 49 26.86 10.67 -3.85
CA MET A 49 25.43 10.84 -4.02
C MET A 49 24.94 12.27 -3.70
N GLY A 50 25.86 13.15 -3.28
CA GLY A 50 25.59 14.56 -3.02
C GLY A 50 25.11 14.86 -1.59
N TYR A 51 25.39 14.00 -0.61
CA TYR A 51 25.20 14.27 0.81
C TYR A 51 26.52 14.81 1.38
N LEU A 52 26.64 16.12 1.47
CA LEU A 52 27.89 16.80 1.84
C LEU A 52 27.89 17.29 3.28
N SER A 53 26.73 17.49 3.87
CA SER A 53 26.55 18.01 5.23
C SER A 53 25.45 17.27 5.96
N ASP A 54 25.49 17.36 7.28
CA ASP A 54 24.41 16.91 8.16
C ASP A 54 23.28 17.97 8.28
N ILE A 55 22.24 17.65 9.06
CA ILE A 55 21.09 18.55 9.31
C ILE A 55 21.46 19.86 10.02
N ASN A 56 22.65 19.96 10.62
CA ASN A 56 23.18 21.16 11.27
C ASN A 56 24.07 21.99 10.33
N GLY A 57 24.24 21.55 9.08
CA GLY A 57 25.13 22.18 8.10
C GLY A 57 26.62 21.86 8.31
N LEU A 58 26.97 20.94 9.22
CA LEU A 58 28.34 20.50 9.43
C LEU A 58 28.75 19.50 8.33
N PRO A 59 30.03 19.52 7.89
CA PRO A 59 30.50 18.54 6.92
C PRO A 59 30.24 17.11 7.37
N LEU A 60 29.79 16.27 6.45
CA LEU A 60 29.53 14.86 6.72
C LEU A 60 30.84 14.08 6.80
N THR A 61 31.22 13.68 7.99
CA THR A 61 32.50 13.00 8.27
C THR A 61 32.34 11.77 9.17
N ASP A 62 31.19 11.65 9.87
CA ASP A 62 30.93 10.58 10.82
C ASP A 62 29.67 9.79 10.36
N PRO A 63 29.72 8.45 10.37
CA PRO A 63 28.59 7.61 9.97
C PRO A 63 27.34 7.75 10.86
N ILE A 64 27.43 8.35 12.05
CA ILE A 64 26.29 8.60 12.94
C ILE A 64 25.62 9.97 12.69
N GLN A 65 26.24 10.86 11.88
CA GLN A 65 25.62 12.15 11.55
C GLN A 65 24.32 11.93 10.76
N ILE A 66 23.31 12.71 11.11
CA ILE A 66 22.00 12.63 10.47
C ILE A 66 21.95 13.55 9.27
N CYS A 67 21.55 13.02 8.12
CA CYS A 67 21.36 13.76 6.88
C CYS A 67 19.86 13.79 6.53
N GLU A 68 19.41 14.86 5.91
CA GLU A 68 18.07 14.93 5.33
C GLU A 68 18.00 14.07 4.07
N LEU A 69 17.01 13.17 4.00
CA LEU A 69 16.79 12.27 2.87
C LEU A 69 16.27 13.04 1.67
N LYS A 70 16.93 12.94 0.52
CA LYS A 70 16.45 13.55 -0.72
C LYS A 70 15.18 12.86 -1.21
N ILE A 71 14.28 13.62 -1.83
CA ILE A 71 12.91 13.19 -2.16
C ILE A 71 12.86 11.90 -2.99
N GLN A 72 13.80 11.68 -3.90
CA GLN A 72 13.83 10.49 -4.76
C GLN A 72 14.88 9.45 -4.35
N ASP A 73 15.49 9.59 -3.18
CA ASP A 73 16.36 8.59 -2.60
C ASP A 73 15.58 7.60 -1.75
N VAL A 74 15.90 6.32 -1.90
CA VAL A 74 15.12 5.21 -1.34
C VAL A 74 16.06 4.24 -0.61
N VAL A 75 15.73 3.93 0.65
CA VAL A 75 16.36 2.84 1.40
C VAL A 75 15.51 1.59 1.19
N ILE A 76 16.12 0.52 0.70
CA ILE A 76 15.41 -0.71 0.34
C ILE A 76 15.81 -1.87 1.27
N PRO A 77 14.97 -2.91 1.39
CA PRO A 77 15.35 -4.12 2.10
C PRO A 77 16.66 -4.71 1.57
N TRP A 78 17.54 -5.20 2.45
CA TRP A 78 18.75 -5.90 2.04
C TRP A 78 18.46 -7.04 1.06
N ARG A 79 17.39 -7.81 1.33
CA ARG A 79 16.90 -8.87 0.45
C ARG A 79 16.48 -8.39 -0.94
N ALA A 80 15.96 -7.16 -1.05
CA ALA A 80 15.66 -6.55 -2.35
C ALA A 80 16.95 -6.25 -3.10
N GLY A 81 17.98 -5.76 -2.40
CA GLY A 81 19.31 -5.55 -2.99
C GLY A 81 19.94 -6.83 -3.53
N GLU A 82 19.87 -7.93 -2.77
CA GLU A 82 20.34 -9.26 -3.23
C GLU A 82 19.57 -9.72 -4.49
N TYR A 83 18.25 -9.54 -4.50
CA TYR A 83 17.44 -9.87 -5.66
C TYR A 83 17.77 -8.99 -6.87
N PHE A 84 18.03 -7.70 -6.65
CA PHE A 84 18.44 -6.78 -7.71
C PHE A 84 19.81 -7.12 -8.31
N VAL A 85 20.74 -7.67 -7.54
CA VAL A 85 22.00 -8.22 -8.09
C VAL A 85 21.70 -9.35 -9.07
N GLN A 86 20.77 -10.24 -8.77
CA GLN A 86 20.37 -11.32 -9.70
C GLN A 86 19.73 -10.74 -10.97
N ILE A 87 18.88 -9.71 -10.84
CA ILE A 87 18.27 -9.02 -11.98
C ILE A 87 19.33 -8.29 -12.82
N ALA A 88 20.27 -7.62 -12.19
CA ALA A 88 21.36 -6.91 -12.87
C ALA A 88 22.23 -7.89 -13.70
N ASN A 89 22.58 -9.03 -13.12
CA ASN A 89 23.33 -10.09 -13.82
C ASN A 89 22.53 -10.70 -14.99
N PHE A 90 21.21 -10.84 -14.82
CA PHE A 90 20.31 -11.25 -15.92
C PHE A 90 20.30 -10.22 -17.04
N ILE A 91 20.21 -8.93 -16.71
CA ILE A 91 20.21 -7.84 -17.71
C ILE A 91 21.55 -7.79 -18.44
N ASP A 92 22.66 -7.96 -17.75
CA ASP A 92 23.99 -7.99 -18.36
C ASP A 92 24.16 -9.20 -19.28
N ASP A 93 23.70 -10.38 -18.88
CA ASP A 93 23.63 -11.57 -19.75
C ASP A 93 22.70 -11.33 -20.97
N LEU A 94 21.57 -10.66 -20.78
CA LEU A 94 20.62 -10.34 -21.86
C LEU A 94 21.25 -9.36 -22.87
N LEU A 95 21.90 -8.30 -22.40
CA LEU A 95 22.59 -7.35 -23.24
C LEU A 95 23.72 -8.00 -24.05
N THR A 96 24.59 -8.75 -23.38
CA THR A 96 25.77 -9.33 -24.02
C THR A 96 25.46 -10.51 -24.95
N ARG A 97 24.61 -11.45 -24.48
CA ARG A 97 24.35 -12.68 -25.22
C ARG A 97 23.30 -12.53 -26.30
N VAL A 98 22.24 -11.76 -26.04
CA VAL A 98 21.10 -11.63 -26.95
C VAL A 98 21.21 -10.38 -27.80
N TYR A 99 21.35 -9.21 -27.17
CA TYR A 99 21.36 -7.92 -27.88
C TYR A 99 22.74 -7.50 -28.43
N LYS A 100 23.81 -8.24 -28.08
CA LYS A 100 25.19 -7.96 -28.53
C LYS A 100 25.65 -6.55 -28.15
N GLN A 101 25.23 -6.11 -26.97
CA GLN A 101 25.61 -4.83 -26.36
C GLN A 101 26.55 -5.10 -25.17
N PRO A 102 27.37 -4.13 -24.76
CA PRO A 102 28.17 -4.27 -23.54
C PRO A 102 27.28 -4.42 -22.30
N ALA A 103 27.81 -5.10 -21.28
CA ALA A 103 27.15 -5.19 -19.98
C ALA A 103 27.00 -3.78 -19.38
N PHE A 104 25.92 -3.55 -18.65
CA PHE A 104 25.58 -2.24 -18.10
C PHE A 104 25.91 -2.14 -16.60
N TYR A 105 25.40 -3.08 -15.81
CA TYR A 105 25.49 -2.98 -14.35
C TYR A 105 26.86 -3.41 -13.82
N ASN A 106 27.36 -4.53 -14.25
CA ASN A 106 28.64 -5.12 -13.84
C ASN A 106 28.77 -5.30 -12.32
N VAL A 107 27.66 -5.52 -11.60
CA VAL A 107 27.61 -5.62 -10.14
C VAL A 107 27.85 -7.06 -9.67
N LYS A 108 28.55 -7.20 -8.54
CA LYS A 108 28.89 -8.51 -7.94
C LYS A 108 28.22 -8.72 -6.58
N ASN A 109 27.94 -7.66 -5.87
CA ASN A 109 27.40 -7.71 -4.52
C ASN A 109 26.33 -6.60 -4.29
N THR A 110 25.59 -6.74 -3.20
CA THR A 110 24.49 -5.84 -2.86
C THR A 110 24.93 -4.39 -2.65
N SER A 111 26.11 -4.17 -2.06
CA SER A 111 26.59 -2.81 -1.80
C SER A 111 26.84 -2.00 -3.08
N GLU A 112 27.11 -2.67 -4.21
CA GLU A 112 27.30 -2.02 -5.50
C GLU A 112 25.97 -1.56 -6.13
N MET A 113 24.83 -1.98 -5.55
CA MET A 113 23.52 -1.47 -5.94
C MET A 113 23.24 -0.05 -5.42
N VAL A 114 24.04 0.47 -4.48
CA VAL A 114 23.92 1.86 -4.01
C VAL A 114 24.22 2.83 -5.16
N GLY A 115 23.28 3.73 -5.43
CA GLY A 115 23.34 4.68 -6.54
C GLY A 115 22.58 4.22 -7.79
N GLN A 116 22.15 2.95 -7.86
CA GLN A 116 21.38 2.45 -9.00
C GLN A 116 19.94 3.00 -8.99
N LEU A 117 19.40 3.16 -10.20
CA LEU A 117 18.05 3.68 -10.40
C LEU A 117 17.01 2.56 -10.32
N ILE A 118 15.94 2.85 -9.62
CA ILE A 118 14.78 1.97 -9.47
C ILE A 118 13.49 2.73 -9.79
N PHE A 119 12.43 2.00 -10.08
CA PHE A 119 11.09 2.53 -10.18
C PHE A 119 10.21 1.94 -9.08
N GLY A 120 9.46 2.79 -8.40
CA GLY A 120 8.43 2.39 -7.44
C GLY A 120 7.04 2.49 -8.05
N LEU A 121 6.21 1.47 -7.85
CA LEU A 121 4.86 1.38 -8.37
C LEU A 121 3.90 0.86 -7.31
N ALA A 122 2.84 1.61 -7.03
CA ALA A 122 1.76 1.13 -6.18
C ALA A 122 0.84 0.17 -6.95
N PRO A 123 0.30 -0.89 -6.32
CA PRO A 123 -0.64 -1.80 -6.93
C PRO A 123 -1.86 -1.08 -7.53
N HIS A 124 -2.35 -1.57 -8.67
CA HIS A 124 -3.51 -1.02 -9.38
C HIS A 124 -3.36 0.44 -9.83
N THR A 125 -2.15 0.95 -9.91
CA THR A 125 -1.81 2.27 -10.46
C THR A 125 -0.94 2.14 -11.70
N CYS A 126 -0.70 3.26 -12.38
CA CYS A 126 0.20 3.31 -13.54
C CYS A 126 1.41 4.24 -13.33
N ALA A 127 1.41 5.03 -12.27
CA ALA A 127 2.48 5.99 -11.99
C ALA A 127 3.71 5.26 -11.40
N CYS A 128 4.73 5.12 -12.22
CA CYS A 128 5.98 4.44 -11.90
C CYS A 128 7.06 5.50 -11.63
N ILE A 129 7.34 5.75 -10.36
CA ILE A 129 8.17 6.88 -9.93
C ILE A 129 9.63 6.48 -9.85
N LEU A 130 10.48 7.24 -10.50
CA LEU A 130 11.94 7.05 -10.41
C LEU A 130 12.44 7.31 -9.00
N GLY A 131 13.30 6.42 -8.52
CA GLY A 131 14.06 6.54 -7.29
C GLY A 131 15.50 6.09 -7.48
N ARG A 132 16.36 6.45 -6.53
CA ARG A 132 17.76 6.01 -6.47
C ARG A 132 17.98 5.25 -5.17
N VAL A 133 18.58 4.08 -5.23
CA VAL A 133 18.96 3.33 -4.03
C VAL A 133 20.04 4.08 -3.27
N VAL A 134 19.75 4.53 -2.05
CA VAL A 134 20.70 5.25 -1.21
C VAL A 134 21.34 4.34 -0.16
N GLY A 135 20.72 3.21 0.17
CA GLY A 135 21.21 2.25 1.15
C GLY A 135 20.22 1.13 1.44
N PHE A 136 20.47 0.41 2.52
CA PHE A 136 19.72 -0.81 2.84
C PHE A 136 19.22 -0.80 4.29
N THR A 137 18.18 -1.62 4.51
CA THR A 137 17.64 -1.92 5.84
C THR A 137 17.46 -3.43 6.00
N ASP A 138 17.57 -3.93 7.23
CA ASP A 138 17.26 -5.33 7.58
C ASP A 138 15.76 -5.59 7.66
N ARG A 139 14.95 -4.54 7.54
CA ARG A 139 13.49 -4.62 7.59
C ARG A 139 12.92 -4.86 6.20
N ASN A 140 11.76 -5.52 6.11
CA ASN A 140 11.06 -5.68 4.83
C ASN A 140 10.22 -4.44 4.51
N VAL A 141 10.90 -3.29 4.46
CA VAL A 141 10.29 -1.97 4.31
C VAL A 141 11.05 -1.15 3.26
N ILE A 142 10.31 -0.45 2.42
CA ILE A 142 10.81 0.59 1.52
C ILE A 142 10.69 1.92 2.26
N TYR A 143 11.80 2.45 2.74
CA TYR A 143 11.85 3.77 3.34
C TYR A 143 12.16 4.80 2.26
N ALA A 144 11.31 5.80 2.14
CA ALA A 144 11.51 6.92 1.24
C ALA A 144 10.81 8.16 1.75
N HIS A 145 11.15 9.29 1.15
CA HIS A 145 10.50 10.55 1.48
C HIS A 145 8.97 10.46 1.29
N PRO A 146 8.16 11.05 2.19
CA PRO A 146 6.69 11.04 2.08
C PRO A 146 6.18 11.45 0.70
N VAL A 147 6.80 12.46 0.08
CA VAL A 147 6.46 12.93 -1.27
C VAL A 147 6.68 11.86 -2.34
N TRP A 148 7.72 11.03 -2.21
CA TRP A 148 7.96 9.94 -3.16
C TRP A 148 6.87 8.86 -3.08
N HIS A 149 6.47 8.46 -1.87
CA HIS A 149 5.36 7.51 -1.67
C HIS A 149 4.05 8.06 -2.22
N SER A 150 3.75 9.31 -1.95
CA SER A 150 2.51 9.95 -2.37
C SER A 150 2.43 10.22 -3.86
N ALA A 151 3.57 10.44 -4.52
CA ALA A 151 3.65 10.50 -5.98
C ALA A 151 3.18 9.19 -6.63
N LYS A 152 3.38 8.05 -5.99
CA LYS A 152 2.82 6.75 -6.40
C LYS A 152 1.32 6.62 -6.08
N ARG A 153 0.71 7.62 -5.48
CA ARG A 153 -0.67 7.60 -4.99
C ARG A 153 -0.90 6.55 -3.90
N ARG A 154 0.07 6.46 -2.98
CA ARG A 154 0.05 5.52 -1.86
C ARG A 154 0.27 6.26 -0.55
N ASP A 155 -0.56 5.99 0.42
CA ASP A 155 -0.34 6.28 1.82
C ASP A 155 0.50 5.17 2.47
N CYS A 156 1.09 5.45 3.63
CA CYS A 156 1.96 4.52 4.33
C CYS A 156 1.24 3.92 5.54
N ASP A 157 0.12 3.25 5.27
CA ASP A 157 -0.75 2.64 6.29
C ASP A 157 -0.50 1.14 6.53
N GLY A 158 0.57 0.60 5.96
CA GLY A 158 0.97 -0.81 6.05
C GLY A 158 0.85 -1.58 4.75
N ASP A 159 0.45 -0.93 3.67
CA ASP A 159 0.39 -1.53 2.34
C ASP A 159 1.78 -1.75 1.73
N GLU A 160 1.84 -2.69 0.77
CA GLU A 160 3.05 -2.97 0.01
C GLU A 160 3.02 -2.31 -1.36
N ASP A 161 4.19 -1.89 -1.82
CA ASP A 161 4.44 -1.46 -3.19
C ASP A 161 5.52 -2.32 -3.83
N ALA A 162 5.52 -2.32 -5.16
CA ALA A 162 6.55 -2.92 -5.96
C ALA A 162 7.70 -1.94 -6.22
N ILE A 163 8.93 -2.42 -6.14
CA ILE A 163 10.11 -1.75 -6.68
C ILE A 163 10.73 -2.59 -7.79
N MET A 164 11.24 -1.93 -8.81
CA MET A 164 11.77 -2.54 -10.03
C MET A 164 13.12 -1.92 -10.37
N LEU A 165 14.07 -2.72 -10.84
CA LEU A 165 15.34 -2.21 -11.33
C LEU A 165 15.13 -1.41 -12.63
N GLY A 166 15.73 -0.21 -12.72
CA GLY A 166 15.43 0.76 -13.77
C GLY A 166 15.55 0.21 -15.18
N LEU A 167 16.69 -0.39 -15.52
CA LEU A 167 16.92 -0.90 -16.88
C LEU A 167 16.07 -2.13 -17.20
N ASP A 168 15.76 -2.99 -16.22
CA ASP A 168 14.82 -4.10 -16.42
C ASP A 168 13.45 -3.58 -16.85
N THR A 169 12.94 -2.58 -16.15
CA THR A 169 11.65 -1.95 -16.48
C THR A 169 11.65 -1.36 -17.88
N LEU A 170 12.73 -0.66 -18.27
CA LEU A 170 12.82 -0.02 -19.58
C LEU A 170 12.90 -1.03 -20.74
N ILE A 171 13.62 -2.14 -20.57
CA ILE A 171 13.84 -3.14 -21.64
C ILE A 171 12.72 -4.19 -21.68
N ASN A 172 12.18 -4.57 -20.53
CA ASN A 172 11.38 -5.78 -20.41
C ASN A 172 9.87 -5.53 -20.24
N PHE A 173 9.46 -4.31 -19.93
CA PHE A 173 8.02 -3.98 -19.90
C PHE A 173 7.38 -4.23 -21.28
N SER A 174 6.27 -4.97 -21.30
CA SER A 174 5.50 -5.21 -22.50
C SER A 174 4.00 -5.27 -22.22
N ARG A 175 3.26 -4.35 -22.80
CA ARG A 175 1.81 -4.33 -22.75
C ARG A 175 1.17 -5.53 -23.47
N VAL A 176 1.86 -6.14 -24.41
CA VAL A 176 1.35 -7.27 -25.21
C VAL A 176 1.04 -8.50 -24.36
N TYR A 177 1.75 -8.68 -23.27
CA TYR A 177 1.54 -9.81 -22.35
C TYR A 177 0.44 -9.62 -21.34
N LEU A 178 -0.11 -8.42 -21.24
CA LEU A 178 -1.17 -8.16 -20.28
C LEU A 178 -2.47 -8.85 -20.71
N PRO A 179 -3.09 -9.65 -19.82
CA PRO A 179 -4.33 -10.31 -20.15
C PRO A 179 -5.42 -9.28 -20.44
N ALA A 180 -6.27 -9.55 -21.43
CA ALA A 180 -7.39 -8.68 -21.82
C ALA A 180 -8.47 -8.53 -20.73
N GLN A 181 -8.31 -9.18 -19.58
CA GLN A 181 -9.21 -9.07 -18.43
C GLN A 181 -8.98 -7.77 -17.67
N ILE A 182 -10.05 -7.20 -17.10
CA ILE A 182 -10.03 -5.91 -16.39
C ILE A 182 -8.93 -5.86 -15.33
N GLY A 183 -8.74 -6.91 -14.51
CA GLY A 183 -7.69 -6.96 -13.49
C GLY A 183 -6.26 -6.98 -14.04
N GLY A 184 -6.04 -7.42 -15.28
CA GLY A 184 -4.74 -7.34 -15.94
C GLY A 184 -4.48 -5.99 -16.61
N ILE A 185 -5.56 -5.31 -17.03
CA ILE A 185 -5.47 -3.97 -17.65
C ILE A 185 -5.24 -2.89 -16.58
N MET A 186 -5.68 -3.10 -15.34
CA MET A 186 -5.52 -2.14 -14.25
C MET A 186 -4.06 -1.91 -13.84
N ASP A 187 -3.19 -2.89 -14.09
CA ASP A 187 -1.75 -2.81 -13.79
C ASP A 187 -0.92 -2.29 -14.97
N ALA A 188 -1.58 -1.79 -16.00
CA ALA A 188 -0.95 -1.24 -17.21
C ALA A 188 -1.79 -0.08 -17.77
N PRO A 189 -1.16 0.85 -18.48
CA PRO A 189 0.25 0.95 -18.85
C PRO A 189 1.10 1.51 -17.72
N ILE A 190 2.39 1.19 -17.70
CA ILE A 190 3.37 1.86 -16.85
C ILE A 190 3.68 3.25 -17.46
N LEU A 191 3.47 4.28 -16.67
CA LEU A 191 3.87 5.65 -16.96
C LEU A 191 5.13 5.98 -16.15
N LEU A 192 6.27 6.10 -16.78
CA LEU A 192 7.53 6.42 -16.11
C LEU A 192 7.58 7.91 -15.79
N ILE A 193 7.78 8.23 -14.52
CA ILE A 193 7.86 9.60 -14.01
C ILE A 193 9.27 9.82 -13.44
N PRO A 194 10.15 10.51 -14.19
CA PRO A 194 11.54 10.71 -13.78
C PRO A 194 11.69 11.78 -12.69
N PHE A 195 10.79 12.75 -12.61
CA PHE A 195 10.83 13.83 -11.63
C PHE A 195 9.50 13.97 -10.90
N VAL A 196 9.56 14.07 -9.59
CA VAL A 196 8.37 14.29 -8.77
C VAL A 196 8.03 15.78 -8.75
N ASN A 197 6.82 16.13 -9.19
CA ASN A 197 6.26 17.44 -8.97
C ASN A 197 5.46 17.44 -7.66
N THR A 198 5.94 18.12 -6.65
CA THR A 198 5.36 18.14 -5.31
C THR A 198 3.91 18.67 -5.28
N LYS A 199 3.50 19.51 -6.24
CA LYS A 199 2.12 20.01 -6.34
C LYS A 199 1.14 18.99 -6.90
N GLU A 200 1.62 17.97 -7.61
CA GLU A 200 0.80 16.94 -8.28
C GLU A 200 0.66 15.65 -7.48
N VAL A 201 1.31 15.56 -6.32
CA VAL A 201 1.19 14.39 -5.43
C VAL A 201 -0.18 14.33 -4.77
N GLN A 202 -0.55 13.15 -4.31
CA GLN A 202 -1.81 12.93 -3.63
C GLN A 202 -1.92 13.78 -2.36
N ARG A 203 -3.13 14.28 -2.08
CA ARG A 203 -3.38 15.21 -0.98
C ARG A 203 -2.93 14.69 0.40
N GLN A 204 -2.99 13.37 0.63
CA GLN A 204 -2.54 12.76 1.88
C GLN A 204 -1.06 13.07 2.20
N ALA A 205 -0.20 13.26 1.18
CA ALA A 205 1.18 13.68 1.41
C ALA A 205 1.29 15.09 1.97
N HIS A 206 0.31 15.91 1.68
CA HIS A 206 0.32 17.29 2.14
C HIS A 206 0.09 17.41 3.64
N ASP A 207 -0.48 16.40 4.26
CA ASP A 207 -0.79 16.36 5.70
C ASP A 207 0.35 15.69 6.52
N PHE A 208 1.50 15.35 5.91
CA PHE A 208 2.66 14.86 6.64
C PHE A 208 3.26 15.96 7.52
N ASP A 209 3.39 15.64 8.80
CA ASP A 209 4.00 16.47 9.82
C ASP A 209 5.52 16.52 9.67
N VAL A 210 6.07 17.72 9.64
CA VAL A 210 7.52 17.99 9.54
C VAL A 210 7.95 18.98 10.62
N SER A 211 7.18 19.10 11.69
CA SER A 211 7.43 20.01 12.81
C SER A 211 8.63 19.57 13.65
N SER A 212 9.39 20.53 14.16
CA SER A 212 10.41 20.26 15.18
C SER A 212 9.82 20.24 16.61
N SER A 213 8.73 20.95 16.84
CA SER A 213 8.03 21.01 18.11
C SER A 213 6.58 21.47 17.89
N TYR A 214 5.73 21.26 18.90
CA TYR A 214 4.35 21.75 18.89
C TYR A 214 4.15 22.84 19.94
N PRO A 215 3.34 23.87 19.63
CA PRO A 215 2.95 24.86 20.63
C PRO A 215 2.04 24.23 21.68
N ILE A 216 1.98 24.81 22.87
CA ILE A 216 1.16 24.29 23.98
C ILE A 216 -0.34 24.21 23.61
N GLU A 217 -0.81 25.10 22.75
CA GLU A 217 -2.17 25.12 22.23
C GLU A 217 -2.52 23.84 21.44
N PHE A 218 -1.53 23.23 20.77
CA PHE A 218 -1.73 21.95 20.12
C PHE A 218 -2.16 20.87 21.11
N TYR A 219 -1.45 20.76 22.25
CA TYR A 219 -1.78 19.78 23.29
C TYR A 219 -3.15 20.06 23.92
N HIS A 220 -3.50 21.30 24.17
CA HIS A 220 -4.84 21.66 24.65
C HIS A 220 -5.93 21.25 23.66
N LYS A 221 -5.72 21.47 22.36
CA LYS A 221 -6.66 21.04 21.31
C LYS A 221 -6.79 19.52 21.21
N THR A 222 -5.70 18.77 21.41
CA THR A 222 -5.77 17.30 21.40
C THR A 222 -6.58 16.74 22.57
N LEU A 223 -6.55 17.38 23.73
CA LEU A 223 -7.34 16.99 24.90
C LEU A 223 -8.85 17.18 24.71
N GLU A 224 -9.28 18.06 23.82
CA GLU A 224 -10.70 18.24 23.47
C GLU A 224 -11.30 16.98 22.82
N ARG A 225 -10.49 16.08 22.23
CA ARG A 225 -10.86 14.80 21.59
C ARG A 225 -11.98 14.92 20.56
N PHE A 226 -12.12 16.08 19.93
CA PHE A 226 -13.27 16.34 19.05
C PHE A 226 -12.91 16.29 17.55
N ASP A 227 -12.14 17.23 17.06
CA ASP A 227 -11.76 17.36 15.65
C ASP A 227 -10.25 17.58 15.53
N ALA A 228 -9.60 16.85 14.66
CA ALA A 228 -8.16 16.96 14.44
C ALA A 228 -7.77 18.26 13.70
N ARG A 229 -8.67 18.82 12.88
CA ARG A 229 -8.37 19.99 12.03
C ARG A 229 -7.88 21.22 12.79
N PRO A 230 -8.45 21.64 13.92
CA PRO A 230 -7.93 22.77 14.68
C PRO A 230 -6.53 22.50 15.25
N ALA A 231 -6.21 21.27 15.63
CA ALA A 231 -4.89 20.89 16.10
C ALA A 231 -3.88 20.82 14.94
N SER A 232 -4.24 20.21 13.80
CA SER A 232 -3.36 20.10 12.64
C SER A 232 -3.02 21.47 12.01
N ALA A 233 -3.87 22.47 12.16
CA ALA A 233 -3.57 23.82 11.71
C ALA A 233 -2.41 24.49 12.50
N LEU A 234 -2.05 23.95 13.66
CA LEU A 234 -0.93 24.42 14.49
C LEU A 234 0.39 23.68 14.18
N MET A 235 0.37 22.73 13.27
CA MET A 235 1.52 21.92 12.88
C MET A 235 2.16 22.49 11.61
N ASP A 236 3.46 22.25 11.44
CA ASP A 236 4.12 22.44 10.17
C ASP A 236 3.97 21.15 9.34
N VAL A 237 3.23 21.25 8.26
CA VAL A 237 2.97 20.13 7.35
C VAL A 237 3.46 20.47 5.95
N ILE A 238 3.79 19.45 5.17
CA ILE A 238 4.30 19.59 3.78
C ILE A 238 3.38 20.50 2.96
N GLY A 239 2.07 20.40 3.14
CA GLY A 239 1.08 21.21 2.42
C GLY A 239 1.26 22.72 2.56
N HIS A 240 1.77 23.19 3.71
CA HIS A 240 2.04 24.60 3.93
C HIS A 240 3.28 25.11 3.19
N ARG A 241 4.18 24.21 2.80
CA ARG A 241 5.45 24.52 2.15
C ARG A 241 5.40 24.47 0.61
N LEU A 242 4.32 23.94 0.04
CA LEU A 242 4.20 23.76 -1.40
C LEU A 242 4.28 25.07 -2.17
N GLY A 243 5.11 25.10 -3.21
CA GLY A 243 5.33 26.30 -4.04
C GLY A 243 6.38 27.26 -3.49
N THR A 244 7.02 26.93 -2.36
CA THR A 244 8.19 27.62 -1.81
C THR A 244 9.45 26.75 -1.95
N GLU A 245 10.62 27.29 -1.70
CA GLU A 245 11.87 26.51 -1.69
C GLU A 245 11.87 25.46 -0.56
N ALA A 246 11.24 25.77 0.55
CA ALA A 246 11.10 24.88 1.72
C ALA A 246 10.30 23.58 1.43
N GLN A 247 9.71 23.43 0.24
CA GLN A 247 9.04 22.18 -0.16
C GLN A 247 10.00 21.00 -0.39
N PHE A 248 11.30 21.24 -0.50
CA PHE A 248 12.30 20.22 -0.82
C PHE A 248 13.28 19.93 0.34
N GLU A 249 13.35 20.80 1.34
CA GLU A 249 14.35 20.74 2.40
C GLU A 249 13.86 21.36 3.70
N GLY A 250 14.66 21.23 4.75
CA GLY A 250 14.36 21.79 6.07
C GLY A 250 13.25 21.03 6.79
N PHE A 251 13.06 19.74 6.49
CA PHE A 251 12.16 18.88 7.24
C PHE A 251 12.72 18.61 8.62
N GLN A 252 11.85 18.58 9.62
CA GLN A 252 12.21 18.35 11.01
C GLN A 252 11.42 17.17 11.58
N TYR A 253 11.71 16.81 12.80
CA TYR A 253 11.01 15.76 13.56
C TYR A 253 11.00 16.12 15.04
N THR A 254 9.95 15.72 15.74
CA THR A 254 9.74 16.04 17.16
C THR A 254 10.46 15.11 18.11
N THR A 255 10.75 13.90 17.66
CA THR A 255 11.41 12.86 18.48
C THR A 255 12.66 12.36 17.77
N PRO A 256 13.84 12.39 18.40
CA PRO A 256 15.05 11.85 17.82
C PRO A 256 14.84 10.38 17.41
N CYS A 257 15.12 10.07 16.14
CA CYS A 257 15.11 8.71 15.67
C CYS A 257 16.37 7.99 16.15
N THR A 258 16.22 6.77 16.66
CA THR A 258 17.38 6.02 17.17
C THR A 258 18.04 5.21 16.06
N ASN A 259 17.27 4.39 15.35
CA ASN A 259 17.75 3.57 14.23
C ASN A 259 16.55 2.90 13.53
N ILE A 260 16.48 2.99 12.20
CA ILE A 260 15.41 2.37 11.38
C ILE A 260 15.41 0.84 11.45
N ASN A 261 16.52 0.22 11.83
CA ASN A 261 16.66 -1.23 11.95
C ASN A 261 16.22 -1.80 13.31
N LEU A 262 15.87 -0.95 14.29
CA LEU A 262 15.41 -1.40 15.61
C LEU A 262 13.92 -1.74 15.67
N GLY A 263 13.13 -1.36 14.68
CA GLY A 263 11.70 -1.66 14.59
C GLY A 263 11.41 -3.15 14.27
N ASN A 264 10.13 -3.48 14.11
CA ASN A 264 9.70 -4.81 13.71
C ASN A 264 10.22 -5.16 12.31
N ALA A 265 10.62 -6.42 12.11
CA ALA A 265 11.14 -6.89 10.82
C ALA A 265 10.08 -6.87 9.70
N ASN A 266 8.82 -7.11 10.07
CA ASN A 266 7.67 -7.13 9.16
C ASN A 266 6.51 -6.35 9.75
N SER A 267 5.61 -5.88 8.89
CA SER A 267 4.36 -5.28 9.33
C SER A 267 3.46 -6.32 10.01
N SER A 268 3.05 -6.06 11.24
CA SER A 268 2.08 -6.91 11.97
C SER A 268 0.73 -6.98 11.27
N TYR A 269 0.41 -6.04 10.39
CA TYR A 269 -0.81 -6.05 9.60
C TYR A 269 -0.95 -7.31 8.73
N LYS A 270 0.15 -7.89 8.26
CA LYS A 270 0.17 -9.14 7.49
C LYS A 270 0.02 -10.39 8.34
N GLU A 271 0.36 -10.33 9.62
CA GLU A 271 0.33 -11.47 10.53
C GLU A 271 -1.08 -11.79 11.01
N PHE A 272 -1.99 -10.80 11.00
CA PHE A 272 -3.37 -11.01 11.41
C PHE A 272 -4.16 -11.80 10.36
N LYS A 273 -4.79 -12.87 10.81
CA LYS A 273 -5.54 -13.81 9.97
C LYS A 273 -6.93 -13.31 9.58
N SER A 274 -7.53 -12.45 10.39
CA SER A 274 -8.89 -11.96 10.17
C SER A 274 -8.99 -10.44 10.18
N MET A 275 -10.03 -9.90 9.55
CA MET A 275 -10.37 -8.47 9.61
C MET A 275 -10.76 -8.03 11.02
N ILE A 276 -11.32 -8.95 11.82
CA ILE A 276 -11.70 -8.67 13.22
C ILE A 276 -10.46 -8.44 14.05
N ASP A 277 -9.45 -9.31 13.95
CA ASP A 277 -8.19 -9.15 14.68
C ASP A 277 -7.49 -7.83 14.34
N LYS A 278 -7.51 -7.44 13.05
CA LYS A 278 -6.95 -6.15 12.60
C LYS A 278 -7.68 -4.97 13.21
N LEU A 279 -9.01 -5.01 13.19
CA LEU A 279 -9.85 -3.96 13.75
C LEU A 279 -9.65 -3.84 15.27
N ASP A 280 -9.63 -4.97 15.98
CA ASP A 280 -9.45 -4.98 17.41
C ASP A 280 -8.11 -4.38 17.82
N LYS A 281 -7.04 -4.66 17.08
CA LYS A 281 -5.72 -4.09 17.34
C LYS A 281 -5.66 -2.58 17.06
N GLN A 282 -6.32 -2.11 16.01
CA GLN A 282 -6.41 -0.66 15.73
C GLN A 282 -7.21 0.07 16.81
N LEU A 283 -8.30 -0.51 17.29
CA LEU A 283 -9.11 0.08 18.35
C LEU A 283 -8.41 0.03 19.71
N GLU A 284 -7.70 -1.06 20.01
CA GLU A 284 -6.84 -1.18 21.20
C GLU A 284 -5.78 -0.07 21.23
N LEU A 285 -5.17 0.23 20.09
CA LEU A 285 -4.24 1.36 20.00
C LEU A 285 -4.94 2.69 20.30
N GLY A 286 -6.14 2.90 19.75
CA GLY A 286 -6.94 4.09 20.04
C GLY A 286 -7.32 4.21 21.53
N GLU A 287 -7.56 3.10 22.22
CA GLU A 287 -7.83 3.08 23.67
C GLU A 287 -6.60 3.48 24.51
N LYS A 288 -5.40 3.23 24.01
CA LYS A 288 -4.12 3.57 24.68
C LYS A 288 -3.71 5.03 24.46
N ILE A 289 -4.24 5.70 23.46
CA ILE A 289 -3.91 7.09 23.13
C ILE A 289 -4.90 8.01 23.82
N ASP A 290 -4.44 8.80 24.76
CA ASP A 290 -5.30 9.66 25.60
C ASP A 290 -6.09 10.71 24.78
N ALA A 291 -5.53 11.20 23.69
CA ALA A 291 -6.18 12.15 22.78
C ALA A 291 -7.28 11.53 21.90
N VAL A 292 -7.49 10.21 21.94
CA VAL A 292 -8.46 9.50 21.09
C VAL A 292 -9.69 9.08 21.91
N ASP A 293 -10.88 9.46 21.44
CA ASP A 293 -12.14 8.90 21.90
C ASP A 293 -12.44 7.62 21.11
N ALA A 294 -11.99 6.46 21.64
CA ALA A 294 -12.15 5.16 21.01
C ALA A 294 -13.62 4.79 20.72
N ARG A 295 -14.56 5.19 21.63
CA ARG A 295 -16.01 4.98 21.43
C ARG A 295 -16.50 5.73 20.21
N ARG A 296 -16.08 6.98 20.04
CA ARG A 296 -16.45 7.80 18.87
C ARG A 296 -15.85 7.28 17.59
N VAL A 297 -14.60 6.77 17.63
CA VAL A 297 -13.96 6.08 16.49
C VAL A 297 -14.77 4.86 16.10
N ALA A 298 -15.10 3.98 17.05
CA ALA A 298 -15.92 2.79 16.81
C ALA A 298 -17.29 3.15 16.20
N LEU A 299 -17.95 4.19 16.71
CA LEU A 299 -19.21 4.69 16.17
C LEU A 299 -19.08 5.17 14.71
N LYS A 300 -18.01 5.91 14.41
CA LYS A 300 -17.74 6.38 13.05
C LYS A 300 -17.46 5.22 12.10
N VAL A 301 -16.60 4.29 12.47
CA VAL A 301 -16.27 3.10 11.68
C VAL A 301 -17.52 2.27 11.38
N LEU A 302 -18.34 2.03 12.41
CA LEU A 302 -19.61 1.32 12.24
C LEU A 302 -20.52 2.01 11.25
N ASN A 303 -20.76 3.31 11.41
CA ASN A 303 -21.74 4.05 10.62
C ASN A 303 -21.27 4.35 9.19
N THR A 304 -20.01 4.76 9.03
CA THR A 304 -19.50 5.24 7.73
C THR A 304 -18.90 4.13 6.87
N HIS A 305 -18.48 3.04 7.47
CA HIS A 305 -17.86 1.91 6.78
C HIS A 305 -18.73 0.65 6.84
N PHE A 306 -18.85 -0.02 7.97
CA PHE A 306 -19.48 -1.33 8.03
C PHE A 306 -20.94 -1.34 7.62
N MET A 307 -21.75 -0.42 8.13
CA MET A 307 -23.18 -0.37 7.77
C MET A 307 -23.39 -0.03 6.30
N ARG A 308 -22.54 0.81 5.72
CA ARG A 308 -22.60 1.14 4.29
C ARG A 308 -22.18 -0.04 3.43
N ASP A 309 -21.14 -0.74 3.82
CA ASP A 309 -20.61 -1.90 3.09
C ASP A 309 -21.58 -3.06 3.09
N ILE A 310 -22.18 -3.37 4.25
CA ILE A 310 -23.23 -4.39 4.37
C ILE A 310 -24.41 -4.04 3.45
N ALA A 311 -24.95 -2.82 3.56
CA ALA A 311 -26.09 -2.38 2.75
C ALA A 311 -25.73 -2.34 1.25
N GLY A 312 -24.52 -1.93 0.90
CA GLY A 312 -23.99 -1.94 -0.47
C GLY A 312 -23.90 -3.34 -1.04
N ASN A 313 -23.35 -4.29 -0.27
CA ASN A 313 -23.21 -5.68 -0.67
C ASN A 313 -24.58 -6.39 -0.80
N MET A 314 -25.53 -6.11 0.08
CA MET A 314 -26.91 -6.62 -0.04
C MET A 314 -27.59 -6.14 -1.34
N ARG A 315 -27.47 -4.84 -1.64
CA ARG A 315 -27.97 -4.27 -2.89
C ARG A 315 -27.26 -4.88 -4.11
N ALA A 316 -25.95 -5.00 -4.05
CA ALA A 316 -25.16 -5.61 -5.11
C ALA A 316 -25.53 -7.08 -5.32
N PHE A 317 -25.78 -7.85 -4.26
CA PHE A 317 -26.25 -9.22 -4.36
C PHE A 317 -27.58 -9.31 -5.10
N SER A 318 -28.55 -8.46 -4.77
CA SER A 318 -29.87 -8.46 -5.39
C SER A 318 -29.85 -8.07 -6.87
N THR A 319 -28.89 -7.28 -7.31
CA THR A 319 -28.82 -6.71 -8.68
C THR A 319 -27.74 -7.32 -9.55
N GLN A 320 -26.84 -8.17 -9.01
CA GLN A 320 -25.70 -8.72 -9.73
C GLN A 320 -26.10 -9.70 -10.83
N GLY A 321 -25.26 -9.75 -11.86
CA GLY A 321 -25.32 -10.79 -12.89
C GLY A 321 -24.41 -11.98 -12.59
N PHE A 322 -24.52 -13.00 -13.40
CA PHE A 322 -23.64 -14.16 -13.38
C PHE A 322 -22.38 -13.91 -14.20
N ARG A 323 -21.28 -14.50 -13.78
CA ARG A 323 -19.97 -14.36 -14.44
C ARG A 323 -19.36 -15.75 -14.68
N CYS A 324 -18.85 -15.97 -15.88
CA CYS A 324 -18.12 -17.19 -16.18
C CYS A 324 -16.71 -17.17 -15.53
N LYS A 325 -16.35 -18.25 -14.81
CA LYS A 325 -15.03 -18.39 -14.20
C LYS A 325 -13.91 -18.53 -15.23
N SER A 326 -14.21 -19.12 -16.41
CA SER A 326 -13.20 -19.43 -17.43
C SER A 326 -12.98 -18.29 -18.43
N CYS A 327 -14.07 -17.75 -19.04
CA CYS A 327 -13.96 -16.71 -20.08
C CYS A 327 -14.38 -15.32 -19.64
N ASN A 328 -14.76 -15.15 -18.37
CA ASN A 328 -15.11 -13.89 -17.74
C ASN A 328 -16.33 -13.14 -18.33
N LYS A 329 -17.05 -13.78 -19.26
CA LYS A 329 -18.30 -13.20 -19.81
C LYS A 329 -19.37 -13.06 -18.73
N LYS A 330 -20.07 -11.93 -18.75
CA LYS A 330 -21.15 -11.60 -17.80
C LYS A 330 -22.51 -11.89 -18.44
N PHE A 331 -23.44 -12.37 -17.61
CA PHE A 331 -24.81 -12.67 -17.98
C PHE A 331 -25.76 -12.01 -16.98
N ARG A 332 -26.78 -11.34 -17.46
CA ARG A 332 -27.81 -10.73 -16.61
C ARG A 332 -28.60 -11.79 -15.82
N ARG A 333 -28.82 -12.95 -16.43
CA ARG A 333 -29.54 -14.09 -15.85
C ARG A 333 -28.72 -15.35 -15.99
N LEU A 334 -29.01 -16.34 -15.16
CA LEU A 334 -28.42 -17.65 -15.29
C LEU A 334 -28.82 -18.27 -16.64
N PRO A 335 -27.85 -18.64 -17.50
CA PRO A 335 -28.19 -19.39 -18.72
C PRO A 335 -28.87 -20.70 -18.41
N LEU A 336 -29.85 -21.07 -19.21
CA LEU A 336 -30.71 -22.26 -18.99
C LEU A 336 -29.93 -23.57 -18.79
N LYS A 337 -28.77 -23.70 -19.43
CA LYS A 337 -27.88 -24.87 -19.27
C LYS A 337 -27.07 -24.87 -17.95
N GLY A 338 -27.20 -23.85 -17.11
CA GLY A 338 -26.39 -23.70 -15.89
C GLY A 338 -24.89 -23.48 -16.10
N LYS A 339 -24.42 -23.40 -17.34
CA LYS A 339 -23.03 -23.23 -17.76
C LYS A 339 -22.91 -22.09 -18.77
N CYS A 340 -21.68 -21.59 -18.94
CA CYS A 340 -21.40 -20.56 -19.93
C CYS A 340 -21.72 -21.04 -21.34
N PRO A 341 -22.62 -20.38 -22.10
CA PRO A 341 -22.94 -20.78 -23.46
C PRO A 341 -21.79 -20.62 -24.47
N PHE A 342 -20.75 -19.86 -24.13
CA PHE A 342 -19.62 -19.58 -25.00
C PHE A 342 -18.46 -20.57 -24.82
N CYS A 343 -18.14 -20.94 -23.57
CA CYS A 343 -16.96 -21.79 -23.30
C CYS A 343 -17.28 -23.03 -22.44
N GLY A 344 -18.55 -23.25 -22.06
CA GLY A 344 -18.95 -24.37 -21.19
C GLY A 344 -18.52 -24.23 -19.72
N GLY A 345 -17.79 -23.19 -19.36
CA GLY A 345 -17.25 -22.98 -18.01
C GLY A 345 -18.33 -22.71 -16.95
N ASN A 346 -17.99 -22.95 -15.69
CA ASN A 346 -18.87 -22.74 -14.56
C ASN A 346 -19.15 -21.25 -14.34
N LEU A 347 -20.37 -20.96 -13.89
CA LEU A 347 -20.80 -19.60 -13.55
C LEU A 347 -20.70 -19.35 -12.06
N THR A 348 -20.45 -18.10 -11.67
CA THR A 348 -20.36 -17.66 -10.28
C THR A 348 -21.03 -16.29 -10.10
N LEU A 349 -21.46 -16.01 -8.88
CA LEU A 349 -21.83 -14.68 -8.44
C LEU A 349 -20.58 -13.93 -7.97
N THR A 350 -20.57 -12.62 -8.12
CA THR A 350 -19.50 -11.74 -7.60
C THR A 350 -19.65 -11.46 -6.11
N VAL A 351 -20.89 -11.34 -5.64
CA VAL A 351 -21.23 -11.17 -4.23
C VAL A 351 -21.95 -12.42 -3.74
N TYR A 352 -21.56 -12.93 -2.60
CA TYR A 352 -22.11 -14.13 -1.98
C TYR A 352 -22.38 -13.89 -0.48
N ARG A 353 -23.13 -14.78 0.17
CA ARG A 353 -23.55 -14.64 1.56
C ARG A 353 -22.42 -14.24 2.52
N GLY A 354 -21.30 -14.94 2.50
CA GLY A 354 -20.16 -14.63 3.36
C GLY A 354 -19.58 -13.23 3.14
N GLY A 355 -19.67 -12.69 1.91
CA GLY A 355 -19.27 -11.31 1.62
C GLY A 355 -20.21 -10.26 2.23
N ILE A 356 -21.49 -10.59 2.38
CA ILE A 356 -22.48 -9.73 3.04
C ILE A 356 -22.31 -9.80 4.57
N GLU A 357 -22.18 -11.01 5.12
CA GLU A 357 -22.09 -11.26 6.56
C GLU A 357 -20.74 -10.86 7.15
N LYS A 358 -19.73 -10.66 6.31
CA LYS A 358 -18.33 -10.39 6.68
C LYS A 358 -18.16 -9.40 7.83
N TYR A 359 -18.92 -8.31 7.82
CA TYR A 359 -18.81 -7.25 8.81
C TYR A 359 -19.88 -7.30 9.92
N LEU A 360 -20.85 -8.22 9.86
CA LEU A 360 -21.90 -8.29 10.87
C LEU A 360 -21.35 -8.67 12.25
N VAL A 361 -20.45 -9.64 12.29
CA VAL A 361 -19.85 -10.10 13.56
C VAL A 361 -19.02 -8.96 14.17
N ALA A 362 -18.17 -8.31 13.35
CA ALA A 362 -17.38 -7.17 13.79
C ALA A 362 -18.27 -6.00 14.24
N ALA A 363 -19.34 -5.70 13.51
CA ALA A 363 -20.29 -4.65 13.87
C ALA A 363 -20.98 -4.93 15.22
N GLN A 364 -21.37 -6.17 15.48
CA GLN A 364 -21.98 -6.56 16.75
C GLN A 364 -20.99 -6.40 17.90
N GLN A 365 -19.76 -6.87 17.73
CA GLN A 365 -18.70 -6.72 18.74
C GLN A 365 -18.43 -5.26 19.09
N LEU A 366 -18.42 -4.35 18.09
CA LEU A 366 -18.26 -2.92 18.34
C LEU A 366 -19.41 -2.32 19.15
N VAL A 367 -20.65 -2.70 18.83
CA VAL A 367 -21.84 -2.23 19.57
C VAL A 367 -21.77 -2.68 21.02
N ASP A 368 -21.43 -3.95 21.27
CA ASP A 368 -21.39 -4.52 22.60
C ASP A 368 -20.21 -3.96 23.42
N LYS A 369 -19.01 -3.91 22.84
CA LYS A 369 -17.79 -3.44 23.52
C LYS A 369 -17.87 -1.95 23.91
N TYR A 370 -18.37 -1.10 23.01
CA TYR A 370 -18.36 0.35 23.21
C TYR A 370 -19.71 0.93 23.66
N GLY A 371 -20.71 0.07 23.92
CA GLY A 371 -22.05 0.52 24.34
C GLY A 371 -22.67 1.52 23.36
N LEU A 372 -22.62 1.20 22.05
CA LEU A 372 -23.10 2.10 21.01
C LEU A 372 -24.63 2.22 21.02
N PRO A 373 -25.22 3.24 20.39
CA PRO A 373 -26.66 3.49 20.43
C PRO A 373 -27.50 2.28 19.98
N LYS A 374 -28.62 2.01 20.66
CA LYS A 374 -29.57 0.91 20.35
C LYS A 374 -30.04 0.90 18.90
N TYR A 375 -30.03 2.04 18.22
CA TYR A 375 -30.31 2.15 16.79
C TYR A 375 -29.48 1.17 15.94
N PHE A 376 -28.20 1.01 16.26
CA PHE A 376 -27.34 0.08 15.50
C PHE A 376 -27.69 -1.37 15.76
N THR A 377 -28.05 -1.74 16.99
CA THR A 377 -28.51 -3.09 17.30
C THR A 377 -29.77 -3.41 16.49
N GLN A 378 -30.78 -2.55 16.56
CA GLN A 378 -32.02 -2.72 15.80
C GLN A 378 -31.78 -2.82 14.29
N ARG A 379 -30.91 -1.96 13.77
CA ARG A 379 -30.56 -1.98 12.35
C ARG A 379 -29.85 -3.27 11.93
N MET A 380 -28.96 -3.79 12.77
CA MET A 380 -28.30 -5.08 12.51
C MET A 380 -29.27 -6.25 12.57
N ASP A 381 -30.24 -6.23 13.49
CA ASP A 381 -31.25 -7.28 13.57
C ASP A 381 -32.13 -7.29 12.32
N LEU A 382 -32.55 -6.14 11.84
CA LEU A 382 -33.25 -6.03 10.54
C LEU A 382 -32.42 -6.58 9.36
N ILE A 383 -31.12 -6.28 9.33
CA ILE A 383 -30.19 -6.80 8.32
C ILE A 383 -30.07 -8.33 8.42
N LYS A 384 -29.98 -8.89 9.64
CA LYS A 384 -29.95 -10.35 9.85
C LYS A 384 -31.23 -11.03 9.34
N GLU A 385 -32.39 -10.43 9.61
CA GLU A 385 -33.69 -10.91 9.08
C GLU A 385 -33.72 -10.83 7.55
N GLU A 386 -33.24 -9.75 6.96
CA GLU A 386 -33.18 -9.59 5.51
C GLU A 386 -32.26 -10.64 4.87
N ILE A 387 -31.08 -10.89 5.46
CA ILE A 387 -30.16 -11.95 5.03
C ILE A 387 -30.80 -13.33 5.15
N ALA A 388 -31.46 -13.62 6.26
CA ALA A 388 -32.17 -14.88 6.45
C ALA A 388 -33.26 -15.07 5.39
N THR A 389 -34.00 -14.00 5.06
CA THR A 389 -35.03 -14.04 4.01
C THR A 389 -34.46 -14.28 2.62
N MET A 390 -33.28 -13.72 2.34
CA MET A 390 -32.59 -13.89 1.05
C MET A 390 -31.99 -15.29 0.85
N PHE A 391 -31.46 -15.90 1.91
CA PHE A 391 -30.63 -17.10 1.80
C PHE A 391 -31.24 -18.35 2.43
N ASP A 392 -32.07 -18.20 3.47
CA ASP A 392 -32.69 -19.32 4.14
C ASP A 392 -34.07 -19.58 3.53
N ASN A 393 -34.13 -20.62 2.71
CA ASN A 393 -35.39 -21.11 2.10
C ASN A 393 -36.39 -21.66 3.15
N LYS A 394 -36.74 -20.87 4.15
CA LYS A 394 -37.94 -21.15 4.94
C LYS A 394 -39.10 -20.79 4.05
N LYS A 395 -39.70 -21.81 3.38
CA LYS A 395 -41.01 -21.66 2.79
C LYS A 395 -41.90 -21.00 3.86
N PRO A 396 -42.47 -19.83 3.62
CA PRO A 396 -43.40 -19.27 4.57
C PRO A 396 -44.45 -20.39 4.81
N LYS A 397 -44.65 -20.78 6.06
CA LYS A 397 -45.79 -21.60 6.41
C LYS A 397 -46.98 -20.80 5.96
N GLN A 398 -47.69 -21.32 4.95
CA GLN A 398 -48.94 -20.75 4.50
C GLN A 398 -49.86 -20.89 5.69
N SER A 399 -50.09 -19.79 6.41
CA SER A 399 -51.09 -19.76 7.48
C SER A 399 -52.43 -20.02 6.85
N THR A 400 -53.09 -21.02 7.31
CA THR A 400 -54.48 -21.32 6.93
C THR A 400 -55.40 -20.44 7.78
N LEU A 401 -56.63 -20.19 7.28
CA LEU A 401 -57.66 -19.45 8.03
C LEU A 401 -57.94 -20.02 9.43
N PHE A 402 -57.52 -21.26 9.71
CA PHE A 402 -57.66 -21.93 11.01
C PHE A 402 -56.55 -21.62 12.00
N ASP A 403 -55.48 -20.99 11.57
CA ASP A 403 -54.35 -20.57 12.41
C ASP A 403 -54.61 -19.21 13.12
N PHE A 404 -55.74 -18.56 12.83
CA PHE A 404 -56.23 -17.31 13.43
C PHE A 404 -57.41 -17.57 14.38
N LYS A 405 -57.26 -18.44 15.36
CA LYS A 405 -58.21 -18.60 16.48
C LYS A 405 -57.69 -17.91 17.70
#